data_b5df21f43fc6bbb00f10fe8951e579a7
#
_entry.id   b5df21f43fc6bbb00f10fe8951e579a7
#
_cell.length_a   1.000
_cell.length_b   1.000
_cell.length_c   1.000
_cell.angle_alpha   90.00
_cell.angle_beta   90.00
_cell.angle_gamma   90.00
#
_symmetry.space_group_name_H-M   'P 1'
#
loop_
_entity.id
_entity.type
_entity.pdbx_description
1 polymer ?
#
loop_
_entity_poly.entity_id
_entity_poly.type
_entity_poly.pdbx_seq_one_letter_code
_entity_poly.pdbx_strand_id
1 'polypeptide(L)'
;TTFSPLYVSSATTRKMEQSLGTMDYNREFEFYKMLDEGLCGGDTPAFKRETVWTFNRLNEKGEQDHELPVEELQVSYDEYPAIGSGSISYLNGKLYVNTFSLHEYNEAIERGHMSIMGQMPVREHDHMRYCFLLGLYQLRFDKRAFKEMFGKSVDAALPVEMGFMRANGAFDVDDEECLVPSTMGRYLTLVMYRQFLSGMTNLRDQARAALTGPEHELLFGEGVPVTA
;
A
#
# COMPACT_ATOMS: atom_id res chain seq x y z
N THR A 1 15.81 -6.56 -2.02
CA THR A 1 16.05 -5.11 -1.83
C THR A 1 14.77 -4.33 -2.08
N THR A 2 14.49 -3.34 -1.27
CA THR A 2 13.31 -2.50 -1.41
C THR A 2 13.68 -1.02 -1.47
N PHE A 3 13.04 -0.27 -2.35
CA PHE A 3 12.97 1.18 -2.28
C PHE A 3 11.75 1.53 -1.43
N SER A 4 11.92 1.55 -0.12
CA SER A 4 10.81 1.83 0.79
C SER A 4 10.56 3.34 0.88
N PRO A 5 9.41 3.84 0.42
CA PRO A 5 9.08 5.24 0.62
C PRO A 5 8.86 5.49 2.12
N LEU A 6 9.27 6.67 2.58
CA LEU A 6 8.97 7.09 3.94
C LEU A 6 7.46 7.33 4.09
N TYR A 7 6.80 6.47 4.86
CA TYR A 7 5.38 6.62 5.21
C TYR A 7 5.24 6.72 6.72
N VAL A 8 5.02 7.92 7.18
CA VAL A 8 4.84 8.26 8.59
C VAL A 8 3.52 9.02 8.77
N SER A 9 3.08 9.18 10.01
CA SER A 9 1.87 9.98 10.27
C SER A 9 2.02 11.41 9.76
N SER A 10 0.89 12.04 9.44
CA SER A 10 0.88 13.43 8.98
C SER A 10 1.50 14.40 10.00
N ALA A 11 1.39 14.09 11.29
CA ALA A 11 2.04 14.89 12.35
C ALA A 11 3.57 14.77 12.27
N THR A 12 4.09 13.56 12.08
CA THR A 12 5.53 13.32 11.91
C THR A 12 6.03 13.94 10.61
N THR A 13 5.30 13.81 9.50
CA THR A 13 5.64 14.46 8.23
C THR A 13 5.81 15.96 8.41
N ARG A 14 4.86 16.66 9.04
CA ARG A 14 4.95 18.10 9.30
C ARG A 14 6.17 18.48 10.15
N LYS A 15 6.51 17.69 11.17
CA LYS A 15 7.73 17.93 11.98
C LYS A 15 8.99 17.77 11.14
N MET A 16 9.04 16.76 10.27
CA MET A 16 10.18 16.56 9.38
C MET A 16 10.31 17.69 8.35
N GLU A 17 9.21 18.12 7.74
CA GLU A 17 9.21 19.25 6.80
C GLU A 17 9.67 20.56 7.44
N GLN A 18 9.33 20.81 8.69
CA GLN A 18 9.80 21.96 9.44
C GLN A 18 11.32 21.96 9.70
N SER A 19 11.92 20.78 9.84
CA SER A 19 13.35 20.63 10.15
C SER A 19 14.23 20.39 8.92
N LEU A 20 13.70 19.66 7.91
CA LEU A 20 14.45 19.20 6.74
C LEU A 20 14.01 19.87 5.44
N GLY A 21 12.90 20.61 5.45
CA GLY A 21 12.25 21.15 4.26
C GLY A 21 11.24 20.19 3.64
N THR A 22 10.47 20.69 2.68
CA THR A 22 9.48 19.92 1.94
C THR A 22 10.13 18.92 1.01
N MET A 23 9.43 17.79 0.77
CA MET A 23 9.92 16.75 -0.15
C MET A 23 10.00 17.30 -1.58
N ASP A 24 11.17 17.15 -2.20
CA ASP A 24 11.37 17.41 -3.63
C ASP A 24 11.06 16.12 -4.42
N TYR A 25 9.83 16.01 -4.94
CA TYR A 25 9.38 14.86 -5.71
C TYR A 25 10.15 14.65 -7.02
N ASN A 26 10.67 15.71 -7.64
CA ASN A 26 11.48 15.56 -8.85
C ASN A 26 12.82 14.90 -8.54
N ARG A 27 13.45 15.32 -7.44
CA ARG A 27 14.71 14.74 -6.98
C ARG A 27 14.51 13.29 -6.51
N GLU A 28 13.40 12.98 -5.84
CA GLU A 28 13.06 11.61 -5.44
C GLU A 28 12.85 10.73 -6.67
N PHE A 29 12.19 11.24 -7.72
CA PHE A 29 12.02 10.53 -8.98
C PHE A 29 13.36 10.20 -9.66
N GLU A 30 14.30 11.15 -9.70
CA GLU A 30 15.64 10.89 -10.25
C GLU A 30 16.38 9.79 -9.46
N PHE A 31 16.28 9.77 -8.14
CA PHE A 31 16.84 8.69 -7.34
C PHE A 31 16.16 7.35 -7.63
N TYR A 32 14.82 7.34 -7.73
CA TYR A 32 14.08 6.13 -8.10
C TYR A 32 14.52 5.58 -9.45
N LYS A 33 14.65 6.45 -10.44
CA LYS A 33 15.10 6.10 -11.80
C LYS A 33 16.52 5.54 -11.79
N MET A 34 17.45 6.19 -11.11
CA MET A 34 18.83 5.71 -10.99
C MET A 34 18.90 4.32 -10.35
N LEU A 35 18.09 4.07 -9.32
CA LEU A 35 18.02 2.79 -8.64
C LEU A 35 17.40 1.72 -9.54
N ASP A 36 16.31 2.04 -10.22
CA ASP A 36 15.62 1.16 -11.15
C ASP A 36 16.55 0.73 -12.32
N GLU A 37 17.23 1.69 -12.93
CA GLU A 37 18.20 1.46 -13.99
C GLU A 37 19.43 0.67 -13.48
N GLY A 38 19.94 1.01 -12.30
CA GLY A 38 21.11 0.35 -11.73
C GLY A 38 20.87 -1.09 -11.30
N LEU A 39 19.65 -1.44 -10.88
CA LEU A 39 19.29 -2.79 -10.44
C LEU A 39 18.77 -3.66 -11.60
N CYS A 40 17.90 -3.11 -12.44
CA CYS A 40 17.16 -3.86 -13.47
C CYS A 40 17.55 -3.51 -14.90
N GLY A 41 18.49 -2.58 -15.11
CA GLY A 41 18.95 -2.18 -16.44
C GLY A 41 20.07 -3.06 -16.99
N GLY A 42 20.38 -2.84 -18.31
CA GLY A 42 21.42 -3.56 -19.02
C GLY A 42 21.01 -4.95 -19.52
N ASP A 43 21.91 -5.60 -20.26
CA ASP A 43 21.67 -6.90 -20.91
C ASP A 43 21.64 -8.06 -19.89
N THR A 44 22.28 -7.89 -18.75
CA THR A 44 22.36 -8.89 -17.66
C THR A 44 22.03 -8.23 -16.32
N PRO A 45 20.75 -7.95 -16.08
CA PRO A 45 20.34 -7.29 -14.83
C PRO A 45 20.64 -8.17 -13.61
N ALA A 46 21.13 -7.56 -12.53
CA ALA A 46 21.40 -8.28 -11.29
C ALA A 46 20.11 -8.54 -10.48
N PHE A 47 19.05 -7.79 -10.75
CA PHE A 47 17.78 -7.89 -10.06
C PHE A 47 16.61 -7.87 -11.05
N LYS A 48 15.50 -8.52 -10.65
CA LYS A 48 14.19 -8.41 -11.30
C LYS A 48 13.28 -7.57 -10.43
N ARG A 49 12.55 -6.68 -11.06
CA ARG A 49 11.51 -5.89 -10.37
C ARG A 49 10.31 -6.78 -10.10
N GLU A 50 9.85 -6.81 -8.86
CA GLU A 50 8.70 -7.59 -8.41
C GLU A 50 7.46 -6.70 -8.22
N THR A 51 7.65 -5.55 -7.62
CA THR A 51 6.63 -4.51 -7.45
C THR A 51 7.23 -3.14 -7.74
N VAL A 52 6.47 -2.07 -7.59
CA VAL A 52 7.00 -0.71 -7.80
C VAL A 52 8.16 -0.36 -6.87
N TRP A 53 8.38 -1.09 -5.77
CA TRP A 53 9.46 -0.83 -4.81
C TRP A 53 10.30 -2.04 -4.42
N THR A 54 9.93 -3.26 -4.85
CA THR A 54 10.64 -4.49 -4.49
C THR A 54 11.42 -5.01 -5.67
N PHE A 55 12.70 -5.33 -5.43
CA PHE A 55 13.64 -5.86 -6.41
C PHE A 55 14.25 -7.13 -5.86
N ASN A 56 14.07 -8.24 -6.54
CA ASN A 56 14.60 -9.54 -6.17
C ASN A 56 15.88 -9.84 -6.93
N ARG A 57 16.91 -10.29 -6.20
CA ARG A 57 18.18 -10.68 -6.81
C ARG A 57 17.98 -11.90 -7.70
N LEU A 58 18.63 -11.88 -8.85
CA LEU A 58 18.72 -13.03 -9.74
C LEU A 58 19.96 -13.88 -9.40
N ASN A 59 19.85 -15.20 -9.55
CA ASN A 59 20.98 -16.11 -9.46
C ASN A 59 21.85 -16.05 -10.71
N GLU A 60 22.97 -16.82 -10.76
CA GLU A 60 23.87 -16.87 -11.90
C GLU A 60 23.20 -17.34 -13.21
N LYS A 61 22.04 -17.97 -13.14
CA LYS A 61 21.23 -18.40 -14.29
C LYS A 61 20.23 -17.34 -14.75
N GLY A 62 20.13 -16.20 -14.05
CA GLY A 62 19.12 -15.16 -14.31
C GLY A 62 17.72 -15.51 -13.78
N GLU A 63 17.61 -16.47 -12.85
CA GLU A 63 16.37 -16.90 -12.23
C GLU A 63 16.30 -16.36 -10.80
N GLN A 64 15.09 -16.25 -10.25
CA GLN A 64 14.89 -15.94 -8.82
C GLN A 64 15.16 -17.18 -7.99
N ASP A 65 15.97 -17.07 -6.93
CA ASP A 65 16.26 -18.19 -6.02
C ASP A 65 15.04 -18.62 -5.19
N HIS A 66 14.10 -17.72 -4.97
CA HIS A 66 12.84 -17.97 -4.28
C HIS A 66 11.73 -17.14 -4.94
N GLU A 67 10.66 -17.77 -5.34
CA GLU A 67 9.41 -17.09 -5.58
C GLU A 67 8.85 -16.67 -4.21
N LEU A 68 9.04 -15.42 -3.85
CA LEU A 68 8.23 -14.85 -2.77
C LEU A 68 6.79 -14.85 -3.28
N PRO A 69 5.85 -15.41 -2.54
CA PRO A 69 4.46 -15.40 -2.95
C PRO A 69 3.98 -13.95 -3.06
N VAL A 70 3.90 -13.46 -4.29
CA VAL A 70 3.24 -12.17 -4.61
C VAL A 70 1.75 -12.23 -4.25
N GLU A 71 1.26 -13.41 -3.97
CA GLU A 71 -0.10 -13.75 -3.54
C GLU A 71 -0.58 -12.96 -2.32
N GLU A 72 0.32 -12.51 -1.46
CA GLU A 72 -0.04 -11.68 -0.30
C GLU A 72 -0.67 -10.32 -0.68
N LEU A 73 -0.59 -9.90 -1.94
CA LEU A 73 -1.11 -8.61 -2.40
C LEU A 73 -2.38 -8.72 -3.26
N GLN A 74 -2.93 -9.90 -3.46
CA GLN A 74 -4.20 -10.09 -4.18
C GLN A 74 -5.44 -9.69 -3.35
N VAL A 75 -5.24 -9.04 -2.23
CA VAL A 75 -6.29 -8.48 -1.35
C VAL A 75 -7.25 -7.53 -2.06
N SER A 76 -6.92 -7.07 -3.26
CA SER A 76 -7.77 -6.19 -4.05
C SER A 76 -9.02 -6.88 -4.61
N TYR A 77 -8.98 -8.21 -4.73
CA TYR A 77 -10.03 -8.99 -5.37
C TYR A 77 -10.72 -9.95 -4.41
N ASP A 78 -10.05 -10.40 -3.36
CA ASP A 78 -10.55 -11.43 -2.46
C ASP A 78 -10.95 -10.87 -1.10
N GLU A 79 -11.96 -11.48 -0.51
CA GLU A 79 -12.30 -11.27 0.88
C GLU A 79 -11.27 -11.96 1.78
N TYR A 80 -10.86 -11.30 2.84
CA TYR A 80 -9.88 -11.85 3.79
C TYR A 80 -10.23 -11.52 5.23
N PRO A 81 -10.14 -12.49 6.14
CA PRO A 81 -10.15 -12.26 7.58
C PRO A 81 -8.73 -11.90 8.04
N ALA A 82 -8.61 -10.92 8.91
CA ALA A 82 -7.35 -10.55 9.53
C ALA A 82 -7.35 -10.92 11.01
N ILE A 83 -6.23 -11.44 11.50
CA ILE A 83 -6.03 -11.90 12.87
C ILE A 83 -5.05 -10.98 13.56
N GLY A 84 -5.29 -10.68 14.82
CA GLY A 84 -4.43 -9.85 15.67
C GLY A 84 -5.04 -8.50 16.01
N SER A 85 -4.50 -7.88 17.06
CA SER A 85 -4.86 -6.53 17.50
C SER A 85 -4.50 -5.52 16.40
N GLY A 86 -5.42 -4.60 16.10
CA GLY A 86 -5.24 -3.57 15.08
C GLY A 86 -5.22 -4.06 13.63
N SER A 87 -5.56 -5.33 13.39
CA SER A 87 -5.66 -5.87 12.03
C SER A 87 -6.97 -5.47 11.35
N ILE A 88 -6.97 -5.47 10.02
CA ILE A 88 -8.11 -5.04 9.21
C ILE A 88 -8.53 -6.18 8.30
N SER A 89 -9.80 -6.58 8.42
CA SER A 89 -10.45 -7.56 7.54
C SER A 89 -11.27 -6.87 6.45
N TYR A 90 -11.37 -7.49 5.28
CA TYR A 90 -12.35 -7.13 4.25
C TYR A 90 -13.28 -8.31 4.01
N LEU A 91 -14.56 -8.18 4.37
CA LEU A 91 -15.56 -9.22 4.28
C LEU A 91 -16.93 -8.62 3.92
N ASN A 92 -17.64 -9.23 3.00
CA ASN A 92 -18.99 -8.81 2.57
C ASN A 92 -19.09 -7.31 2.23
N GLY A 93 -18.11 -6.79 1.49
CA GLY A 93 -18.06 -5.39 1.08
C GLY A 93 -17.82 -4.39 2.22
N LYS A 94 -17.32 -4.85 3.38
CA LYS A 94 -17.01 -4.00 4.53
C LYS A 94 -15.58 -4.24 5.02
N LEU A 95 -14.96 -3.17 5.49
CA LEU A 95 -13.76 -3.24 6.30
C LEU A 95 -14.15 -3.37 7.77
N TYR A 96 -13.46 -4.25 8.49
CA TYR A 96 -13.56 -4.43 9.93
C TYR A 96 -12.20 -4.21 10.56
N VAL A 97 -12.13 -3.41 11.59
CA VAL A 97 -10.89 -3.12 12.30
C VAL A 97 -10.97 -3.74 13.70
N ASN A 98 -10.01 -4.59 14.04
CA ASN A 98 -9.87 -5.12 15.39
C ASN A 98 -9.34 -4.05 16.33
N THR A 99 -9.68 -4.14 17.62
CA THR A 99 -9.18 -3.22 18.64
C THR A 99 -7.65 -3.18 18.66
N PHE A 100 -7.08 -2.00 18.93
CA PHE A 100 -5.64 -1.82 19.14
C PHE A 100 -5.22 -2.14 20.58
N SER A 101 -6.19 -2.27 21.50
CA SER A 101 -5.96 -2.73 22.87
C SER A 101 -5.69 -4.22 22.89
N LEU A 102 -4.52 -4.62 23.38
CA LEU A 102 -4.18 -6.05 23.56
C LEU A 102 -5.06 -6.71 24.61
N HIS A 103 -5.42 -5.96 25.65
CA HIS A 103 -6.29 -6.45 26.72
C HIS A 103 -7.69 -6.79 26.17
N GLU A 104 -8.35 -5.83 25.53
CA GLU A 104 -9.68 -6.03 24.92
C GLU A 104 -9.64 -7.12 23.82
N TYR A 105 -8.55 -7.17 23.03
CA TYR A 105 -8.38 -8.21 22.03
C TYR A 105 -8.39 -9.59 22.66
N ASN A 106 -7.54 -9.80 23.67
CA ASN A 106 -7.44 -11.09 24.37
C ASN A 106 -8.77 -11.49 25.03
N GLU A 107 -9.42 -10.56 25.75
CA GLU A 107 -10.72 -10.81 26.35
C GLU A 107 -11.80 -11.20 25.34
N ALA A 108 -11.84 -10.55 24.17
CA ALA A 108 -12.79 -10.91 23.12
C ALA A 108 -12.54 -12.32 22.59
N ILE A 109 -11.28 -12.67 22.32
CA ILE A 109 -10.90 -13.99 21.81
C ILE A 109 -11.20 -15.09 22.85
N GLU A 110 -10.88 -14.86 24.13
CA GLU A 110 -11.19 -15.81 25.21
C GLU A 110 -12.70 -16.06 25.35
N ARG A 111 -13.53 -15.08 25.04
CA ARG A 111 -15.00 -15.19 24.99
C ARG A 111 -15.52 -15.80 23.68
N GLY A 112 -14.65 -16.14 22.72
CA GLY A 112 -15.02 -16.69 21.41
C GLY A 112 -15.59 -15.66 20.44
N HIS A 113 -15.26 -14.38 20.59
CA HIS A 113 -15.71 -13.28 19.75
C HIS A 113 -14.56 -12.63 19.00
N MET A 114 -14.87 -12.01 17.87
CA MET A 114 -13.92 -11.10 17.19
C MET A 114 -13.89 -9.76 17.96
N SER A 115 -12.71 -9.19 18.07
CA SER A 115 -12.46 -7.93 18.81
C SER A 115 -12.70 -6.68 17.94
N ILE A 116 -13.78 -6.66 17.18
CA ILE A 116 -14.07 -5.59 16.22
C ILE A 116 -14.41 -4.30 16.97
N MET A 117 -13.56 -3.27 16.81
CA MET A 117 -13.79 -1.93 17.34
C MET A 117 -14.55 -1.01 16.36
N GLY A 118 -14.50 -1.32 15.07
CA GLY A 118 -15.16 -0.51 14.06
C GLY A 118 -15.37 -1.26 12.75
N GLN A 119 -16.39 -0.79 12.00
CA GLN A 119 -16.66 -1.29 10.66
C GLN A 119 -17.03 -0.14 9.72
N MET A 120 -16.71 -0.28 8.46
CA MET A 120 -17.04 0.70 7.42
C MET A 120 -17.40 -0.01 6.11
N PRO A 121 -18.51 0.33 5.46
CA PRO A 121 -18.80 -0.15 4.11
C PRO A 121 -17.76 0.43 3.13
N VAL A 122 -17.25 -0.41 2.24
CA VAL A 122 -16.41 0.03 1.13
C VAL A 122 -17.32 0.44 -0.02
N ARG A 123 -17.25 1.71 -0.41
CA ARG A 123 -18.00 2.17 -1.59
C ARG A 123 -17.38 1.58 -2.85
N GLU A 124 -18.21 1.21 -3.81
CA GLU A 124 -17.75 0.59 -5.07
C GLU A 124 -16.63 1.40 -5.74
N HIS A 125 -16.77 2.73 -5.78
CA HIS A 125 -15.76 3.61 -6.36
C HIS A 125 -14.41 3.61 -5.62
N ASP A 126 -14.43 3.49 -4.28
CA ASP A 126 -13.20 3.38 -3.50
C ASP A 126 -12.55 2.00 -3.70
N HIS A 127 -13.35 0.95 -3.86
CA HIS A 127 -12.87 -0.39 -4.21
C HIS A 127 -12.22 -0.40 -5.60
N MET A 128 -12.85 0.24 -6.60
CA MET A 128 -12.28 0.41 -7.94
C MET A 128 -10.90 1.10 -7.91
N ARG A 129 -10.77 2.20 -7.13
CA ARG A 129 -9.50 2.90 -6.94
C ARG A 129 -8.44 2.03 -6.27
N TYR A 130 -8.86 1.28 -5.27
CA TYR A 130 -7.96 0.37 -4.56
C TYR A 130 -7.44 -0.74 -5.48
N CYS A 131 -8.32 -1.39 -6.24
CA CYS A 131 -7.93 -2.39 -7.25
C CYS A 131 -7.00 -1.80 -8.31
N PHE A 132 -7.29 -0.59 -8.79
CA PHE A 132 -6.43 0.10 -9.75
C PHE A 132 -5.02 0.38 -9.17
N LEU A 133 -4.96 0.91 -7.96
CA LEU A 133 -3.68 1.19 -7.29
C LEU A 133 -2.86 -0.09 -7.08
N LEU A 134 -3.48 -1.17 -6.61
CA LEU A 134 -2.77 -2.43 -6.37
C LEU A 134 -2.34 -3.13 -7.66
N GLY A 135 -3.15 -3.10 -8.72
CA GLY A 135 -2.75 -3.63 -10.01
C GLY A 135 -1.54 -2.91 -10.59
N LEU A 136 -1.50 -1.59 -10.49
CA LEU A 136 -0.30 -0.82 -10.89
C LEU A 136 0.90 -1.10 -9.98
N TYR A 137 0.66 -1.28 -8.68
CA TYR A 137 1.70 -1.65 -7.72
C TYR A 137 2.36 -2.98 -8.09
N GLN A 138 1.60 -3.95 -8.57
CA GLN A 138 2.05 -5.26 -9.07
C GLN A 138 2.61 -5.20 -10.51
N LEU A 139 2.86 -4.03 -11.06
CA LEU A 139 3.43 -3.78 -12.38
C LEU A 139 2.54 -4.15 -13.57
N ARG A 140 1.35 -4.66 -13.34
CA ARG A 140 0.40 -4.99 -14.40
C ARG A 140 -1.03 -4.91 -13.87
N PHE A 141 -1.83 -4.08 -14.52
CA PHE A 141 -3.26 -3.98 -14.24
C PHE A 141 -4.04 -4.66 -15.36
N ASP A 142 -4.88 -5.64 -15.01
CA ASP A 142 -5.74 -6.35 -15.95
C ASP A 142 -7.08 -5.61 -16.11
N LYS A 143 -7.29 -5.02 -17.30
CA LYS A 143 -8.52 -4.30 -17.64
C LYS A 143 -9.73 -5.21 -17.81
N ARG A 144 -9.51 -6.47 -18.24
CA ARG A 144 -10.58 -7.45 -18.42
C ARG A 144 -11.11 -7.90 -17.07
N ALA A 145 -10.22 -8.33 -16.16
CA ALA A 145 -10.60 -8.72 -14.81
C ALA A 145 -11.33 -7.59 -14.07
N PHE A 146 -10.85 -6.36 -14.20
CA PHE A 146 -11.53 -5.18 -13.65
C PHE A 146 -12.94 -5.00 -14.23
N LYS A 147 -13.10 -5.13 -15.55
CA LYS A 147 -14.41 -5.00 -16.22
C LYS A 147 -15.35 -6.12 -15.82
N GLU A 148 -14.86 -7.34 -15.69
CA GLU A 148 -15.65 -8.48 -15.22
C GLU A 148 -16.16 -8.27 -13.79
N MET A 149 -15.31 -7.76 -12.90
CA MET A 149 -15.65 -7.50 -11.51
C MET A 149 -16.67 -6.35 -11.35
N PHE A 150 -16.46 -5.24 -12.06
CA PHE A 150 -17.23 -4.00 -11.83
C PHE A 150 -18.26 -3.68 -12.91
N GLY A 151 -18.33 -4.48 -13.98
CA GLY A 151 -19.24 -4.26 -15.11
C GLY A 151 -18.93 -3.03 -15.97
N LYS A 152 -17.80 -2.34 -15.69
CA LYS A 152 -17.37 -1.10 -16.36
C LYS A 152 -15.89 -1.16 -16.72
N SER A 153 -15.50 -0.54 -17.83
CA SER A 153 -14.07 -0.37 -18.12
C SER A 153 -13.43 0.58 -17.09
N VAL A 154 -12.14 0.44 -16.86
CA VAL A 154 -11.38 1.34 -15.95
C VAL A 154 -11.45 2.79 -16.43
N ASP A 155 -11.44 3.02 -17.74
CA ASP A 155 -11.57 4.36 -18.33
C ASP A 155 -12.91 5.04 -18.01
N ALA A 156 -14.00 4.26 -18.02
CA ALA A 156 -15.32 4.77 -17.67
C ALA A 156 -15.52 4.93 -16.16
N ALA A 157 -14.88 4.06 -15.36
CA ALA A 157 -15.01 4.05 -13.90
C ALA A 157 -14.12 5.10 -13.22
N LEU A 158 -12.89 5.30 -13.73
CA LEU A 158 -11.85 6.15 -13.14
C LEU A 158 -11.28 7.15 -14.17
N PRO A 159 -12.10 7.97 -14.83
CA PRO A 159 -11.65 8.84 -15.92
C PRO A 159 -10.63 9.90 -15.47
N VAL A 160 -10.71 10.37 -14.25
CA VAL A 160 -9.78 11.38 -13.69
C VAL A 160 -8.42 10.74 -13.42
N GLU A 161 -8.40 9.59 -12.78
CA GLU A 161 -7.20 8.83 -12.47
C GLU A 161 -6.49 8.40 -13.77
N MET A 162 -7.23 7.85 -14.72
CA MET A 162 -6.69 7.44 -16.02
C MET A 162 -6.15 8.62 -16.82
N GLY A 163 -6.90 9.73 -16.84
CA GLY A 163 -6.47 10.98 -17.49
C GLY A 163 -5.19 11.54 -16.89
N PHE A 164 -5.09 11.55 -15.56
CA PHE A 164 -3.89 11.98 -14.86
C PHE A 164 -2.68 11.09 -15.19
N MET A 165 -2.84 9.79 -15.10
CA MET A 165 -1.75 8.84 -15.39
C MET A 165 -1.26 8.96 -16.83
N ARG A 166 -2.17 9.03 -17.82
CA ARG A 166 -1.83 9.20 -19.23
C ARG A 166 -1.14 10.54 -19.52
N ALA A 167 -1.63 11.63 -18.93
CA ALA A 167 -1.03 12.95 -19.10
C ALA A 167 0.41 13.03 -18.58
N ASN A 168 0.78 12.17 -17.64
CA ASN A 168 2.14 12.06 -17.10
C ASN A 168 2.97 10.94 -17.76
N GLY A 169 2.51 10.33 -18.85
CA GLY A 169 3.26 9.28 -19.53
C GLY A 169 3.48 8.03 -18.68
N ALA A 170 2.48 7.68 -17.86
CA ALA A 170 2.61 6.66 -16.82
C ALA A 170 2.60 5.21 -17.34
N PHE A 171 2.37 4.97 -18.64
CA PHE A 171 2.23 3.62 -19.18
C PHE A 171 3.21 3.36 -20.33
N ASP A 172 3.91 2.23 -20.27
CA ASP A 172 4.64 1.63 -21.37
C ASP A 172 3.70 0.83 -22.28
N VAL A 173 2.64 0.22 -21.67
CA VAL A 173 1.56 -0.46 -22.38
C VAL A 173 0.22 0.07 -21.85
N ASP A 174 -0.63 0.50 -22.79
CA ASP A 174 -2.03 0.90 -22.53
C ASP A 174 -2.88 0.41 -23.70
N ASP A 175 -3.21 -0.87 -23.67
CA ASP A 175 -4.01 -1.56 -24.68
C ASP A 175 -5.41 -1.95 -24.16
N GLU A 176 -6.13 -2.79 -24.90
CA GLU A 176 -7.47 -3.25 -24.51
C GLU A 176 -7.45 -4.26 -23.36
N GLU A 177 -6.29 -4.91 -23.12
CA GLU A 177 -6.16 -5.99 -22.15
C GLU A 177 -5.59 -5.51 -20.82
N CYS A 178 -4.55 -4.66 -20.86
CA CYS A 178 -3.82 -4.30 -19.67
C CYS A 178 -3.18 -2.91 -19.70
N LEU A 179 -2.74 -2.49 -18.52
CA LEU A 179 -1.81 -1.39 -18.32
C LEU A 179 -0.50 -1.94 -17.74
N VAL A 180 0.61 -1.50 -18.30
CA VAL A 180 1.94 -1.75 -17.73
C VAL A 180 2.57 -0.40 -17.41
N PRO A 181 2.90 -0.11 -16.14
CA PRO A 181 3.40 1.19 -15.77
C PRO A 181 4.84 1.41 -16.28
N SER A 182 5.07 2.58 -16.87
CA SER A 182 6.40 3.11 -17.19
C SER A 182 7.20 3.40 -15.92
N THR A 183 8.46 3.81 -16.04
CA THR A 183 9.24 4.27 -14.87
C THR A 183 8.54 5.41 -14.13
N MET A 184 7.96 6.37 -14.87
CA MET A 184 7.15 7.44 -14.27
C MET A 184 5.87 6.88 -13.62
N GLY A 185 5.19 5.95 -14.28
CA GLY A 185 3.98 5.31 -13.74
C GLY A 185 4.25 4.54 -12.46
N ARG A 186 5.35 3.82 -12.38
CA ARG A 186 5.80 3.14 -11.15
C ARG A 186 6.07 4.12 -10.02
N TYR A 187 6.75 5.22 -10.33
CA TYR A 187 7.00 6.25 -9.31
C TYR A 187 5.72 6.95 -8.84
N LEU A 188 4.80 7.30 -9.74
CA LEU A 188 3.51 7.87 -9.36
C LEU A 188 2.70 6.89 -8.50
N THR A 189 2.71 5.61 -8.85
CA THR A 189 2.06 4.55 -8.05
C THR A 189 2.68 4.46 -6.65
N LEU A 190 4.01 4.54 -6.55
CA LEU A 190 4.73 4.55 -5.28
C LEU A 190 4.33 5.76 -4.41
N VAL A 191 4.21 6.95 -4.99
CA VAL A 191 3.77 8.16 -4.27
C VAL A 191 2.33 8.00 -3.77
N MET A 192 1.42 7.49 -4.61
CA MET A 192 0.02 7.25 -4.22
C MET A 192 -0.07 6.20 -3.10
N TYR A 193 0.72 5.11 -3.21
CA TYR A 193 0.75 4.06 -2.20
C TYR A 193 1.31 4.56 -0.87
N ARG A 194 2.32 5.43 -0.89
CA ARG A 194 2.82 6.13 0.30
C ARG A 194 1.72 6.92 1.00
N GLN A 195 0.89 7.65 0.27
CA GLN A 195 -0.23 8.40 0.86
C GLN A 195 -1.26 7.48 1.51
N PHE A 196 -1.56 6.36 0.86
CA PHE A 196 -2.43 5.32 1.43
C PHE A 196 -1.85 4.79 2.76
N LEU A 197 -0.57 4.40 2.79
CA LEU A 197 0.09 3.90 4.00
C LEU A 197 0.18 4.98 5.10
N SER A 198 0.40 6.24 4.74
CA SER A 198 0.37 7.35 5.70
C SER A 198 -1.02 7.51 6.33
N GLY A 199 -2.09 7.35 5.54
CA GLY A 199 -3.47 7.32 6.03
C GLY A 199 -3.70 6.20 7.05
N MET A 200 -3.20 4.99 6.78
CA MET A 200 -3.26 3.87 7.71
C MET A 200 -2.47 4.13 9.00
N THR A 201 -1.31 4.77 8.90
CA THR A 201 -0.49 5.16 10.06
C THR A 201 -1.22 6.22 10.91
N ASN A 202 -1.88 7.20 10.28
CA ASN A 202 -2.71 8.18 10.99
C ASN A 202 -3.84 7.50 11.78
N LEU A 203 -4.53 6.52 11.18
CA LEU A 203 -5.58 5.76 11.86
C LEU A 203 -5.03 5.00 13.08
N ARG A 204 -3.87 4.35 12.93
CA ARG A 204 -3.19 3.68 14.04
C ARG A 204 -2.82 4.65 15.16
N ASP A 205 -2.25 5.81 14.83
CA ASP A 205 -1.86 6.81 15.82
C ASP A 205 -3.08 7.34 16.60
N GLN A 206 -4.19 7.59 15.91
CA GLN A 206 -5.44 8.01 16.57
C GLN A 206 -5.99 6.92 17.49
N ALA A 207 -6.02 5.67 17.05
CA ALA A 207 -6.48 4.55 17.85
C ALA A 207 -5.57 4.32 19.07
N ARG A 208 -4.26 4.42 18.92
CA ARG A 208 -3.30 4.30 20.02
C ARG A 208 -3.41 5.44 21.03
N ALA A 209 -3.70 6.66 20.58
CA ALA A 209 -3.93 7.78 21.47
C ALA A 209 -5.19 7.62 22.35
N ALA A 210 -6.11 6.75 21.94
CA ALA A 210 -7.31 6.40 22.71
C ALA A 210 -7.09 5.26 23.72
N LEU A 211 -5.92 4.61 23.75
CA LEU A 211 -5.59 3.54 24.70
C LEU A 211 -5.49 4.09 26.12
N THR A 212 -5.79 3.23 27.10
CA THR A 212 -5.60 3.56 28.52
C THR A 212 -4.12 3.72 28.88
N GLY A 213 -3.82 4.46 29.95
CA GLY A 213 -2.44 4.68 30.40
C GLY A 213 -1.63 3.39 30.54
N PRO A 214 -2.12 2.36 31.27
CA PRO A 214 -1.42 1.08 31.42
C PRO A 214 -1.14 0.35 30.11
N GLU A 215 -2.06 0.39 29.15
CA GLU A 215 -1.85 -0.23 27.83
C GLU A 215 -0.85 0.55 26.98
N HIS A 216 -0.87 1.87 27.09
CA HIS A 216 0.10 2.72 26.42
C HIS A 216 1.52 2.47 26.95
N GLU A 217 1.71 2.36 28.25
CA GLU A 217 2.99 2.01 28.89
C GLU A 217 3.49 0.63 28.46
N LEU A 218 2.59 -0.37 28.38
CA LEU A 218 2.92 -1.72 27.93
C LEU A 218 3.47 -1.72 26.50
N LEU A 219 2.93 -0.91 25.60
CA LEU A 219 3.27 -0.91 24.19
C LEU A 219 4.45 0.01 23.85
N PHE A 220 4.66 1.08 24.58
CA PHE A 220 5.63 2.13 24.25
C PHE A 220 6.70 2.37 25.35
N GLY A 221 6.56 1.72 26.52
CA GLY A 221 7.40 1.95 27.68
C GLY A 221 6.98 3.18 28.50
N GLU A 222 7.52 3.27 29.72
CA GLU A 222 7.28 4.39 30.62
C GLU A 222 7.82 5.71 30.04
N GLY A 223 7.03 6.76 30.13
CA GLY A 223 7.48 8.13 29.82
C GLY A 223 7.40 8.52 28.33
N VAL A 224 6.85 7.70 27.45
CA VAL A 224 6.59 8.12 26.07
C VAL A 224 5.29 8.93 26.04
N PRO A 225 5.32 10.23 25.68
CA PRO A 225 4.10 11.05 25.66
C PRO A 225 3.14 10.57 24.58
N VAL A 226 1.86 10.51 24.93
CA VAL A 226 0.76 10.34 23.95
C VAL A 226 0.75 11.58 23.07
N THR A 227 1.33 11.50 21.88
CA THR A 227 1.25 12.60 20.90
C THR A 227 0.00 12.42 20.06
N ALA A 228 -1.02 13.24 20.37
CA ALA A 228 -2.19 13.41 19.52
C ALA A 228 -1.83 14.15 18.21
#